data_76ca4805427b4afa524db8d2e1b56ba9
#
_entry.id   76ca4805427b4afa524db8d2e1b56ba9
#
_cell.length_a   1.000
_cell.length_b   1.000
_cell.length_c   1.000
_cell.angle_alpha   90.00
_cell.angle_beta   90.00
_cell.angle_gamma   90.00
#
_symmetry.space_group_name_H-M   'P 1'
#
loop_
_entity.id
_entity.type
_entity.pdbx_description
1 polymer ?
#
loop_
_entity_poly.entity_id
_entity_poly.type
_entity_poly.pdbx_seq_one_letter_code
_entity_poly.pdbx_strand_id
1 'polypeptide(L)'
;MIIYFSGTGNSAMVARRLRQQLFAADTAAAAPAADDAGADTPETADAARLYELSADRLLYPHRQMLTARPGEPVVWVFPIYAWAPPYMVLRFIRKVKFLHGEDARHFMVCTCGDDIGRADDRWREAIGRRQWRPLGAFSVQMPNTYVAMKGFDTDPADVAAAKLAAMPARVAAIADAIRRNYSRSDVVRGSWAWLKTNVAYPWFRAVKMNPARFTVDASRCTRCGLCARSCPMMNITLAPPSSAPAAGVWGGGFPAAVTKTPQWGPACTLCLRCYHTCPVHAIDWGAATAAKGQWRLEV
;
A
#
# COMPACT_ATOMS: atom_id res chain seq x y z
N MET A 1 -0.21 1.46 -18.14
CA MET A 1 -0.53 0.55 -17.00
C MET A 1 -0.20 1.24 -15.68
N ILE A 2 -1.04 1.09 -14.65
CA ILE A 2 -0.76 1.57 -13.29
C ILE A 2 -0.67 0.37 -12.37
N ILE A 3 0.46 0.22 -11.68
CA ILE A 3 0.70 -0.84 -10.69
C ILE A 3 0.76 -0.17 -9.32
N TYR A 4 -0.13 -0.54 -8.40
CA TYR A 4 -0.20 0.17 -7.13
C TYR A 4 -0.24 -0.76 -5.91
N PHE A 5 0.30 -0.24 -4.82
CA PHE A 5 0.18 -0.78 -3.47
C PHE A 5 -0.39 0.30 -2.54
N SER A 6 -1.36 -0.08 -1.69
CA SER A 6 -1.93 0.86 -0.72
C SER A 6 -2.10 0.21 0.65
N GLY A 7 -1.65 0.87 1.70
CA GLY A 7 -1.90 0.49 3.09
C GLY A 7 -3.28 0.95 3.56
N THR A 8 -3.50 2.24 3.63
CA THR A 8 -4.66 2.91 4.27
C THR A 8 -5.59 3.62 3.30
N GLY A 9 -5.47 3.39 1.99
CA GLY A 9 -6.34 3.99 0.96
C GLY A 9 -5.68 5.13 0.15
N ASN A 10 -4.78 5.91 0.73
CA ASN A 10 -4.18 7.09 0.08
C ASN A 10 -3.62 6.80 -1.32
N SER A 11 -2.76 5.80 -1.46
CA SER A 11 -2.16 5.45 -2.76
C SER A 11 -3.17 4.86 -3.74
N ALA A 12 -4.19 4.13 -3.26
CA ALA A 12 -5.26 3.63 -4.11
C ALA A 12 -6.09 4.76 -4.71
N MET A 13 -6.42 5.80 -3.92
CA MET A 13 -7.12 7.00 -4.39
C MET A 13 -6.31 7.70 -5.49
N VAL A 14 -5.02 7.92 -5.27
CA VAL A 14 -4.12 8.54 -6.27
C VAL A 14 -4.03 7.67 -7.53
N ALA A 15 -3.91 6.34 -7.40
CA ALA A 15 -3.83 5.43 -8.54
C ALA A 15 -5.10 5.44 -9.40
N ARG A 16 -6.29 5.42 -8.77
CA ARG A 16 -7.58 5.52 -9.46
C ARG A 16 -7.74 6.85 -10.18
N ARG A 17 -7.36 7.96 -9.52
CA ARG A 17 -7.43 9.28 -10.14
C ARG A 17 -6.46 9.42 -11.31
N LEU A 18 -5.23 8.90 -11.19
CA LEU A 18 -4.27 8.83 -12.30
C LEU A 18 -4.80 8.02 -13.48
N ARG A 19 -5.46 6.87 -13.21
CA ARG A 19 -6.09 6.07 -14.26
C ARG A 19 -7.12 6.90 -15.03
N GLN A 20 -8.01 7.58 -14.33
CA GLN A 20 -9.01 8.45 -14.96
C GLN A 20 -8.35 9.52 -15.83
N GLN A 21 -7.27 10.13 -15.36
CA GLN A 21 -6.55 11.15 -16.12
C GLN A 21 -5.80 10.58 -17.33
N LEU A 22 -5.05 9.50 -17.17
CA LEU A 22 -4.16 8.98 -18.21
C LEU A 22 -4.89 8.18 -19.31
N PHE A 23 -6.02 7.55 -18.97
CA PHE A 23 -6.71 6.57 -19.83
C PHE A 23 -8.20 6.88 -20.03
N ALA A 24 -8.64 8.13 -19.82
CA ALA A 24 -10.04 8.54 -19.99
C ALA A 24 -10.60 8.27 -21.40
N ALA A 25 -9.77 8.36 -22.43
CA ALA A 25 -10.18 8.09 -23.81
C ALA A 25 -10.50 6.59 -24.05
N ASP A 26 -9.85 5.69 -23.32
CA ASP A 26 -10.06 4.25 -23.46
C ASP A 26 -11.36 3.79 -22.76
N THR A 27 -11.87 4.56 -21.79
CA THR A 27 -13.14 4.29 -21.10
C THR A 27 -14.36 4.66 -21.92
N ALA A 28 -14.25 5.67 -22.78
CA ALA A 28 -15.34 6.08 -23.67
C ALA A 28 -15.59 5.11 -24.81
N ALA A 29 -14.58 4.33 -25.20
CA ALA A 29 -14.70 3.33 -26.28
C ALA A 29 -15.24 1.96 -25.79
N ALA A 30 -15.36 1.74 -24.49
CA ALA A 30 -15.80 0.50 -23.86
C ALA A 30 -17.20 0.59 -23.24
N ALA A 31 -18.11 1.41 -23.81
CA ALA A 31 -19.52 1.33 -23.45
C ALA A 31 -20.06 -0.02 -23.96
N PRO A 32 -20.67 -0.87 -23.08
CA PRO A 32 -21.22 -2.15 -23.51
C PRO A 32 -22.38 -1.91 -24.46
N ALA A 33 -22.29 -2.48 -25.68
CA ALA A 33 -23.51 -2.78 -26.46
C ALA A 33 -24.31 -3.78 -25.60
N ALA A 34 -25.51 -3.42 -25.24
CA ALA A 34 -26.44 -4.34 -24.60
C ALA A 34 -26.71 -5.51 -25.54
N ASP A 35 -26.76 -6.71 -24.96
CA ASP A 35 -27.23 -8.01 -25.48
C ASP A 35 -26.11 -9.04 -25.68
N ASP A 36 -25.88 -9.92 -24.75
CA ASP A 36 -26.17 -11.35 -24.78
C ASP A 36 -25.58 -12.06 -23.54
N ALA A 37 -26.34 -12.97 -22.97
CA ALA A 37 -25.99 -13.75 -21.81
C ALA A 37 -25.09 -14.93 -22.17
N GLY A 38 -24.04 -15.17 -21.40
CA GLY A 38 -23.37 -16.46 -21.32
C GLY A 38 -21.88 -16.47 -21.57
N ALA A 39 -21.14 -17.02 -20.61
CA ALA A 39 -19.75 -17.43 -20.65
C ALA A 39 -18.70 -16.35 -20.36
N ASP A 40 -17.87 -16.65 -19.34
CA ASP A 40 -16.52 -16.11 -19.05
C ASP A 40 -16.22 -14.75 -19.69
N THR A 41 -16.69 -13.67 -19.06
CA THR A 41 -16.33 -12.33 -19.49
C THR A 41 -14.84 -12.12 -19.26
N PRO A 42 -14.03 -11.85 -20.31
CA PRO A 42 -12.69 -11.37 -20.12
C PRO A 42 -12.81 -10.05 -19.35
N GLU A 43 -12.09 -9.96 -18.22
CA GLU A 43 -11.90 -8.74 -17.44
C GLU A 43 -11.73 -7.57 -18.42
N THR A 44 -12.67 -6.65 -18.47
CA THR A 44 -12.76 -5.61 -19.51
C THR A 44 -11.39 -4.93 -19.66
N ALA A 45 -10.98 -4.58 -20.87
CA ALA A 45 -9.66 -4.01 -21.20
C ALA A 45 -9.27 -2.81 -20.32
N ASP A 46 -10.22 -2.19 -19.63
CA ASP A 46 -10.07 -1.08 -18.71
C ASP A 46 -9.65 -1.53 -17.29
N ALA A 47 -10.10 -2.68 -16.80
CA ALA A 47 -9.63 -3.28 -15.56
C ALA A 47 -8.17 -3.72 -15.67
N ALA A 48 -7.71 -4.11 -16.86
CA ALA A 48 -6.35 -4.54 -17.14
C ALA A 48 -5.27 -3.44 -16.97
N ARG A 49 -5.65 -2.17 -16.87
CA ARG A 49 -4.70 -1.05 -16.73
C ARG A 49 -4.44 -0.60 -15.30
N LEU A 50 -5.20 -1.09 -14.32
CA LEU A 50 -5.03 -0.81 -12.89
C LEU A 50 -4.73 -2.11 -12.15
N TYR A 51 -3.46 -2.34 -11.83
CA TYR A 51 -2.99 -3.57 -11.22
C TYR A 51 -2.67 -3.37 -9.73
N GLU A 52 -3.50 -3.90 -8.85
CA GLU A 52 -3.27 -3.86 -7.41
C GLU A 52 -2.25 -4.91 -6.98
N LEU A 53 -1.27 -4.52 -6.20
CA LEU A 53 -0.35 -5.43 -5.53
C LEU A 53 -1.01 -6.03 -4.28
N SER A 54 -1.92 -6.98 -4.50
CA SER A 54 -2.57 -7.76 -3.44
C SER A 54 -1.57 -8.63 -2.67
N ALA A 55 -2.01 -9.22 -1.57
CA ALA A 55 -1.16 -10.06 -0.73
C ALA A 55 -0.55 -11.23 -1.50
N ASP A 56 -1.34 -11.94 -2.31
CA ASP A 56 -0.86 -13.05 -3.14
C ASP A 56 0.22 -12.59 -4.13
N ARG A 57 0.01 -11.47 -4.80
CA ARG A 57 0.95 -10.89 -5.76
C ARG A 57 2.26 -10.47 -5.09
N LEU A 58 2.19 -9.88 -3.90
CA LEU A 58 3.36 -9.47 -3.13
C LEU A 58 4.15 -10.64 -2.54
N LEU A 59 3.45 -11.70 -2.11
CA LEU A 59 4.09 -12.90 -1.56
C LEU A 59 4.73 -13.77 -2.65
N TYR A 60 4.08 -13.89 -3.80
CA TYR A 60 4.51 -14.74 -4.92
C TYR A 60 4.77 -13.97 -6.21
N PRO A 61 5.64 -12.94 -6.21
CA PRO A 61 5.86 -12.08 -7.38
C PRO A 61 6.40 -12.84 -8.60
N HIS A 62 7.11 -13.95 -8.41
CA HIS A 62 7.62 -14.80 -9.47
C HIS A 62 6.54 -15.59 -10.23
N ARG A 63 5.34 -15.71 -9.64
CA ARG A 63 4.16 -16.33 -10.28
C ARG A 63 3.37 -15.33 -11.10
N GLN A 64 3.64 -14.02 -10.93
CA GLN A 64 2.94 -12.97 -11.66
C GLN A 64 3.63 -12.72 -12.99
N MET A 65 2.84 -12.59 -14.04
CA MET A 65 3.30 -12.18 -15.36
C MET A 65 2.54 -10.93 -15.78
N LEU A 66 3.28 -9.88 -16.05
CA LEU A 66 2.76 -8.63 -16.59
C LEU A 66 3.28 -8.46 -18.01
N THR A 67 2.53 -7.76 -18.83
CA THR A 67 2.93 -7.42 -20.20
C THR A 67 2.70 -5.94 -20.45
N ALA A 68 3.76 -5.21 -20.82
CA ALA A 68 3.65 -3.85 -21.29
C ALA A 68 3.56 -3.82 -22.82
N ARG A 69 2.90 -2.79 -23.35
CA ARG A 69 3.00 -2.45 -24.78
C ARG A 69 4.30 -1.66 -24.99
N PRO A 70 4.96 -1.77 -26.14
CA PRO A 70 6.13 -0.96 -26.45
C PRO A 70 5.84 0.53 -26.27
N GLY A 71 6.69 1.23 -25.52
CA GLY A 71 6.52 2.65 -25.21
C GLY A 71 5.37 2.98 -24.24
N GLU A 72 4.69 2.00 -23.64
CA GLU A 72 3.62 2.26 -22.66
C GLU A 72 4.16 2.91 -21.39
N PRO A 73 3.46 3.92 -20.82
CA PRO A 73 3.78 4.39 -19.48
C PRO A 73 3.35 3.34 -18.43
N VAL A 74 4.32 2.87 -17.65
CA VAL A 74 4.11 2.01 -16.47
C VAL A 74 4.32 2.84 -15.22
N VAL A 75 3.23 3.11 -14.50
CA VAL A 75 3.24 3.99 -13.33
C VAL A 75 3.16 3.15 -12.05
N TRP A 76 4.21 3.24 -11.22
CA TRP A 76 4.30 2.58 -9.92
C TRP A 76 3.78 3.51 -8.85
N VAL A 77 2.63 3.18 -8.23
CA VAL A 77 2.00 4.01 -7.19
C VAL A 77 2.07 3.31 -5.84
N PHE A 78 2.70 3.95 -4.83
CA PHE A 78 2.86 3.34 -3.50
C PHE A 78 3.10 4.41 -2.43
N PRO A 79 2.83 4.08 -1.14
CA PRO A 79 3.14 4.98 -0.03
C PRO A 79 4.65 4.95 0.29
N ILE A 80 5.13 6.00 0.94
CA ILE A 80 6.47 6.01 1.51
C ILE A 80 6.41 5.54 2.97
N TYR A 81 7.25 4.57 3.32
CA TYR A 81 7.41 4.08 4.68
C TYR A 81 8.81 4.42 5.20
N ALA A 82 8.88 5.29 6.19
CA ALA A 82 10.14 5.74 6.79
C ALA A 82 11.18 6.15 5.72
N TRP A 83 10.80 7.02 4.79
CA TRP A 83 11.63 7.61 3.74
C TRP A 83 12.18 6.61 2.71
N ALA A 84 11.47 5.51 2.50
CA ALA A 84 11.79 4.54 1.45
C ALA A 84 10.52 3.94 0.84
N PRO A 85 10.59 3.39 -0.39
CA PRO A 85 9.53 2.56 -0.92
C PRO A 85 9.32 1.32 -0.04
N PRO A 86 8.08 0.81 0.10
CA PRO A 86 7.83 -0.42 0.84
C PRO A 86 8.69 -1.56 0.29
N TYR A 87 9.37 -2.31 1.16
CA TYR A 87 10.32 -3.34 0.73
C TYR A 87 9.68 -4.43 -0.14
N MET A 88 8.39 -4.72 0.09
CA MET A 88 7.65 -5.69 -0.72
C MET A 88 7.40 -5.18 -2.15
N VAL A 89 7.22 -3.88 -2.34
CA VAL A 89 7.12 -3.28 -3.69
C VAL A 89 8.44 -3.40 -4.42
N LEU A 90 9.56 -3.08 -3.76
CA LEU A 90 10.89 -3.28 -4.34
C LEU A 90 11.20 -4.75 -4.62
N ARG A 91 10.75 -5.67 -3.76
CA ARG A 91 10.86 -7.12 -4.00
C ARG A 91 10.01 -7.55 -5.19
N PHE A 92 8.79 -7.02 -5.33
CA PHE A 92 7.93 -7.29 -6.48
C PHE A 92 8.59 -6.83 -7.78
N ILE A 93 9.06 -5.59 -7.86
CA ILE A 93 9.80 -5.05 -9.02
C ILE A 93 10.94 -5.99 -9.42
N ARG A 94 11.74 -6.46 -8.45
CA ARG A 94 12.89 -7.32 -8.73
C ARG A 94 12.54 -8.72 -9.24
N LYS A 95 11.36 -9.25 -8.91
CA LYS A 95 11.03 -10.67 -9.10
C LYS A 95 9.88 -10.94 -10.07
N VAL A 96 9.06 -9.96 -10.39
CA VAL A 96 7.94 -10.12 -11.34
C VAL A 96 8.45 -10.47 -12.75
N LYS A 97 7.75 -11.37 -13.42
CA LYS A 97 7.95 -11.59 -14.86
C LYS A 97 7.22 -10.47 -15.60
N PHE A 98 7.95 -9.62 -16.31
CA PHE A 98 7.36 -8.49 -17.01
C PHE A 98 7.87 -8.47 -18.45
N LEU A 99 7.01 -8.95 -19.36
CA LEU A 99 7.30 -8.98 -20.78
C LEU A 99 7.27 -7.56 -21.34
N HIS A 100 8.28 -7.20 -22.12
CA HIS A 100 8.46 -5.85 -22.69
C HIS A 100 8.60 -4.75 -21.62
N GLY A 101 9.02 -5.12 -20.40
CA GLY A 101 9.26 -4.13 -19.35
C GLY A 101 10.43 -3.20 -19.68
N GLU A 102 11.42 -3.67 -20.44
CA GLU A 102 12.57 -2.90 -20.96
C GLU A 102 12.16 -1.84 -21.97
N ASP A 103 11.12 -2.10 -22.77
CA ASP A 103 10.58 -1.18 -23.76
C ASP A 103 9.59 -0.15 -23.18
N ALA A 104 9.13 -0.40 -21.96
CA ALA A 104 8.20 0.46 -21.26
C ALA A 104 8.89 1.67 -20.64
N ARG A 105 8.11 2.73 -20.38
CA ARG A 105 8.55 3.94 -19.71
C ARG A 105 8.08 3.92 -18.26
N HIS A 106 8.98 3.74 -17.30
CA HIS A 106 8.63 3.59 -15.90
C HIS A 106 8.61 4.92 -15.16
N PHE A 107 7.51 5.19 -14.47
CA PHE A 107 7.30 6.37 -13.63
C PHE A 107 6.99 5.95 -12.19
N MET A 108 7.44 6.75 -11.24
CA MET A 108 7.07 6.61 -9.83
C MET A 108 6.08 7.71 -9.44
N VAL A 109 5.02 7.34 -8.76
CA VAL A 109 4.16 8.26 -8.02
C VAL A 109 4.02 7.74 -6.59
N CYS A 110 4.50 8.48 -5.62
CA CYS A 110 4.41 8.05 -4.23
C CYS A 110 3.52 8.98 -3.40
N THR A 111 2.86 8.41 -2.40
CA THR A 111 2.13 9.17 -1.39
C THR A 111 2.93 9.25 -0.10
N CYS A 112 2.95 10.43 0.52
CA CYS A 112 3.63 10.67 1.80
C CYS A 112 2.82 11.65 2.65
N GLY A 113 3.04 11.63 3.97
CA GLY A 113 2.50 12.68 4.85
C GLY A 113 3.21 14.01 4.63
N ASP A 114 4.53 13.97 4.65
CA ASP A 114 5.39 15.15 4.57
C ASP A 114 6.41 15.04 3.44
N ASP A 115 7.50 14.29 3.65
CA ASP A 115 8.59 14.14 2.71
C ASP A 115 8.93 12.66 2.43
N ILE A 116 9.70 12.44 1.36
CA ILE A 116 10.05 11.10 0.91
C ILE A 116 11.52 10.73 1.17
N GLY A 117 12.35 11.65 1.69
CA GLY A 117 13.79 11.47 1.69
C GLY A 117 14.34 11.29 0.27
N ARG A 118 15.08 10.22 0.05
CA ARG A 118 15.59 9.80 -1.27
C ARG A 118 14.95 8.48 -1.75
N ALA A 119 13.67 8.30 -1.50
CA ALA A 119 12.94 7.09 -1.92
C ALA A 119 12.92 6.92 -3.44
N ASP A 120 12.90 8.02 -4.20
CA ASP A 120 12.98 8.03 -5.66
C ASP A 120 14.30 7.42 -6.17
N ASP A 121 15.42 7.63 -5.50
CA ASP A 121 16.71 7.02 -5.87
C ASP A 121 16.65 5.49 -5.67
N ARG A 122 16.06 5.02 -4.57
CA ARG A 122 15.89 3.58 -4.31
C ARG A 122 14.99 2.88 -5.34
N TRP A 123 13.93 3.56 -5.76
CA TRP A 123 13.07 3.08 -6.81
C TRP A 123 13.80 3.05 -8.16
N ARG A 124 14.51 4.13 -8.54
CA ARG A 124 15.32 4.18 -9.77
C ARG A 124 16.35 3.06 -9.82
N GLU A 125 17.01 2.81 -8.71
CA GLU A 125 17.95 1.69 -8.57
C GLU A 125 17.27 0.34 -8.83
N ALA A 126 16.07 0.10 -8.25
CA ALA A 126 15.35 -1.16 -8.43
C ALA A 126 14.90 -1.37 -9.88
N ILE A 127 14.45 -0.33 -10.56
CA ILE A 127 14.05 -0.33 -11.98
C ILE A 127 15.31 -0.55 -12.87
N GLY A 128 16.39 0.21 -12.61
CA GLY A 128 17.63 0.11 -13.38
C GLY A 128 18.29 -1.27 -13.28
N ARG A 129 18.23 -1.95 -12.12
CA ARG A 129 18.73 -3.33 -11.96
C ARG A 129 17.98 -4.36 -12.82
N ARG A 130 16.78 -4.01 -13.30
CA ARG A 130 16.01 -4.79 -14.27
C ARG A 130 16.31 -4.41 -15.72
N GLN A 131 17.25 -3.48 -15.94
CA GLN A 131 17.52 -2.86 -17.25
C GLN A 131 16.30 -2.16 -17.85
N TRP A 132 15.31 -1.82 -16.99
CA TRP A 132 14.16 -1.02 -17.38
C TRP A 132 14.49 0.47 -17.34
N ARG A 133 13.74 1.28 -18.08
CA ARG A 133 14.00 2.72 -18.22
C ARG A 133 13.22 3.55 -17.19
N PRO A 134 13.85 4.00 -16.07
CA PRO A 134 13.19 4.91 -15.13
C PRO A 134 13.14 6.33 -15.70
N LEU A 135 11.96 6.94 -15.72
CA LEU A 135 11.76 8.33 -16.11
C LEU A 135 11.43 9.21 -14.89
N GLY A 136 10.23 9.81 -14.86
CA GLY A 136 9.83 10.75 -13.81
C GLY A 136 9.53 10.07 -12.47
N ALA A 137 9.79 10.78 -11.39
CA ALA A 137 9.36 10.42 -10.04
C ALA A 137 8.60 11.60 -9.42
N PHE A 138 7.45 11.34 -8.81
CA PHE A 138 6.54 12.37 -8.29
C PHE A 138 6.07 12.00 -6.90
N SER A 139 5.92 13.00 -6.02
CA SER A 139 5.27 12.83 -4.71
C SER A 139 3.92 13.55 -4.67
N VAL A 140 2.98 12.93 -3.96
CA VAL A 140 1.67 13.49 -3.62
C VAL A 140 1.55 13.49 -2.11
N GLN A 141 1.44 14.66 -1.51
CA GLN A 141 1.18 14.77 -0.08
C GLN A 141 -0.27 14.37 0.20
N MET A 142 -0.45 13.42 1.11
CA MET A 142 -1.73 12.86 1.52
C MET A 142 -1.81 12.84 3.04
N PRO A 143 -3.00 12.71 3.62
CA PRO A 143 -3.13 12.66 5.08
C PRO A 143 -2.19 11.65 5.72
N ASN A 144 -1.53 12.06 6.81
CA ASN A 144 -0.58 11.21 7.51
C ASN A 144 -1.30 10.05 8.21
N THR A 145 -0.73 8.87 8.11
CA THR A 145 -1.26 7.64 8.72
C THR A 145 -0.22 6.92 9.57
N TYR A 146 0.97 7.53 9.78
CA TYR A 146 2.00 6.93 10.59
C TYR A 146 1.86 7.35 12.06
N VAL A 147 1.50 6.41 12.92
CA VAL A 147 1.22 6.64 14.35
C VAL A 147 2.14 5.82 15.29
N ALA A 148 2.99 4.95 14.76
CA ALA A 148 3.77 3.98 15.54
C ALA A 148 5.05 4.57 16.21
N MET A 149 5.12 5.89 16.38
CA MET A 149 6.24 6.54 17.06
C MET A 149 5.78 7.78 17.82
N LYS A 150 6.43 8.08 18.96
CA LYS A 150 6.18 9.32 19.72
C LYS A 150 6.42 10.55 18.83
N GLY A 151 5.52 11.53 18.88
CA GLY A 151 5.58 12.74 18.06
C GLY A 151 4.98 12.62 16.66
N PHE A 152 4.49 11.42 16.27
CA PHE A 152 3.76 11.19 15.01
C PHE A 152 2.32 10.80 15.32
N ASP A 153 1.38 11.41 14.64
CA ASP A 153 -0.05 11.09 14.71
C ASP A 153 -0.70 11.29 13.33
N THR A 154 -1.99 10.97 13.22
CA THR A 154 -2.80 11.39 12.08
C THR A 154 -2.84 12.91 12.00
N ASP A 155 -2.96 13.44 10.79
CA ASP A 155 -3.12 14.90 10.62
C ASP A 155 -4.39 15.41 11.31
N PRO A 156 -4.39 16.64 11.83
CA PRO A 156 -5.62 17.37 12.18
C PRO A 156 -6.58 17.42 10.99
N ALA A 157 -7.89 17.50 11.27
CA ALA A 157 -8.93 17.40 10.25
C ALA A 157 -8.79 18.46 9.13
N ASP A 158 -8.43 19.68 9.47
CA ASP A 158 -8.21 20.78 8.54
C ASP A 158 -6.98 20.54 7.64
N VAL A 159 -5.88 20.05 8.19
CA VAL A 159 -4.67 19.69 7.44
C VAL A 159 -4.96 18.52 6.50
N ALA A 160 -5.66 17.49 6.98
CA ALA A 160 -6.07 16.35 6.16
C ALA A 160 -6.99 16.79 5.01
N ALA A 161 -7.97 17.66 5.28
CA ALA A 161 -8.87 18.20 4.28
C ALA A 161 -8.11 19.02 3.23
N ALA A 162 -7.16 19.86 3.63
CA ALA A 162 -6.34 20.66 2.72
C ALA A 162 -5.49 19.76 1.78
N LYS A 163 -4.86 18.70 2.31
CA LYS A 163 -4.10 17.72 1.50
C LYS A 163 -5.00 17.02 0.49
N LEU A 164 -6.20 16.59 0.91
CA LEU A 164 -7.18 15.95 0.01
C LEU A 164 -7.67 16.91 -1.07
N ALA A 165 -7.93 18.17 -0.75
CA ALA A 165 -8.36 19.19 -1.70
C ALA A 165 -7.26 19.52 -2.74
N ALA A 166 -5.98 19.48 -2.35
CA ALA A 166 -4.86 19.74 -3.27
C ALA A 166 -4.54 18.54 -4.19
N MET A 167 -4.90 17.32 -3.80
CA MET A 167 -4.54 16.09 -4.51
C MET A 167 -5.02 16.06 -5.97
N PRO A 168 -6.26 16.42 -6.33
CA PRO A 168 -6.73 16.36 -7.73
C PRO A 168 -5.90 17.19 -8.70
N ALA A 169 -5.55 18.41 -8.34
CA ALA A 169 -4.72 19.29 -9.17
C ALA A 169 -3.29 18.74 -9.30
N ARG A 170 -2.72 18.21 -8.19
CA ARG A 170 -1.41 17.58 -8.22
C ARG A 170 -1.39 16.35 -9.12
N VAL A 171 -2.40 15.51 -9.06
CA VAL A 171 -2.52 14.31 -9.91
C VAL A 171 -2.68 14.67 -11.39
N ALA A 172 -3.44 15.72 -11.71
CA ALA A 172 -3.56 16.22 -13.08
C ALA A 172 -2.21 16.70 -13.64
N ALA A 173 -1.46 17.49 -12.87
CA ALA A 173 -0.12 17.93 -13.25
C ALA A 173 0.86 16.74 -13.46
N ILE A 174 0.79 15.71 -12.61
CA ILE A 174 1.57 14.48 -12.77
C ILE A 174 1.17 13.73 -14.05
N ALA A 175 -0.11 13.59 -14.33
CA ALA A 175 -0.58 12.94 -15.56
C ALA A 175 -0.05 13.65 -16.81
N ASP A 176 -0.06 14.98 -16.82
CA ASP A 176 0.52 15.78 -17.91
C ASP A 176 2.03 15.60 -18.03
N ALA A 177 2.76 15.55 -16.92
CA ALA A 177 4.19 15.29 -16.91
C ALA A 177 4.51 13.89 -17.48
N ILE A 178 3.72 12.86 -17.13
CA ILE A 178 3.84 11.51 -17.68
C ILE A 178 3.62 11.50 -19.19
N ARG A 179 2.59 12.18 -19.69
CA ARG A 179 2.33 12.28 -21.14
C ARG A 179 3.49 12.92 -21.90
N ARG A 180 4.10 13.96 -21.31
CA ARG A 180 5.27 14.67 -21.89
C ARG A 180 6.61 13.97 -21.64
N ASN A 181 6.63 12.76 -21.07
CA ASN A 181 7.85 12.00 -20.77
C ASN A 181 8.83 12.73 -19.84
N TYR A 182 8.31 13.48 -18.87
CA TYR A 182 9.15 14.18 -17.91
C TYR A 182 10.09 13.19 -17.19
N SER A 183 11.39 13.44 -17.25
CA SER A 183 12.40 12.45 -16.81
C SER A 183 13.09 12.79 -15.48
N ARG A 184 12.70 13.91 -14.85
CA ARG A 184 13.28 14.34 -13.56
C ARG A 184 12.40 13.94 -12.37
N SER A 185 12.94 14.11 -11.16
CA SER A 185 12.18 13.98 -9.93
C SER A 185 11.51 15.31 -9.59
N ASP A 186 10.18 15.26 -9.39
CA ASP A 186 9.35 16.34 -8.85
C ASP A 186 8.72 15.84 -7.54
N VAL A 187 9.55 15.81 -6.48
CA VAL A 187 9.27 15.19 -5.18
C VAL A 187 9.67 16.09 -4.02
N VAL A 188 8.96 16.00 -2.91
CA VAL A 188 9.32 16.67 -1.67
C VAL A 188 10.32 15.78 -0.91
N ARG A 189 11.61 16.12 -0.96
CA ARG A 189 12.67 15.33 -0.29
C ARG A 189 12.85 15.67 1.18
N GLY A 190 12.48 16.88 1.59
CA GLY A 190 12.70 17.38 2.95
C GLY A 190 14.18 17.57 3.30
N SER A 191 14.43 17.99 4.54
CA SER A 191 15.80 18.16 5.08
C SER A 191 16.42 16.80 5.42
N TRP A 192 17.76 16.71 5.34
CA TRP A 192 18.52 15.50 5.70
C TRP A 192 18.10 14.24 4.90
N ALA A 193 17.63 14.40 3.67
CA ALA A 193 17.06 13.34 2.84
C ALA A 193 17.99 12.11 2.72
N TRP A 194 19.30 12.33 2.54
CA TRP A 194 20.28 11.24 2.47
C TRP A 194 20.36 10.45 3.77
N LEU A 195 20.46 11.16 4.92
CA LEU A 195 20.56 10.56 6.24
C LEU A 195 19.30 9.75 6.57
N LYS A 196 18.12 10.32 6.28
CA LYS A 196 16.82 9.66 6.45
C LYS A 196 16.76 8.33 5.72
N THR A 197 17.11 8.31 4.44
CA THR A 197 16.97 7.10 3.61
C THR A 197 18.10 6.10 3.81
N ASN A 198 19.33 6.54 4.08
CA ASN A 198 20.48 5.63 4.10
C ASN A 198 20.94 5.21 5.51
N VAL A 199 20.55 5.95 6.54
CA VAL A 199 20.89 5.64 7.94
C VAL A 199 19.63 5.37 8.76
N ALA A 200 18.69 6.33 8.79
CA ALA A 200 17.50 6.20 9.63
C ALA A 200 16.58 5.06 9.18
N TYR A 201 16.35 4.89 7.88
CA TYR A 201 15.49 3.82 7.36
C TYR A 201 16.03 2.40 7.64
N PRO A 202 17.31 2.04 7.37
CA PRO A 202 17.84 0.74 7.73
C PRO A 202 17.73 0.43 9.22
N TRP A 203 18.06 1.39 10.07
CA TRP A 203 17.88 1.26 11.52
C TRP A 203 16.42 1.07 11.89
N PHE A 204 15.52 1.90 11.37
CA PHE A 204 14.09 1.80 11.60
C PHE A 204 13.56 0.42 11.21
N ARG A 205 13.97 -0.08 10.05
CA ARG A 205 13.57 -1.40 9.56
C ARG A 205 14.07 -2.52 10.47
N ALA A 206 15.30 -2.45 10.95
CA ALA A 206 15.88 -3.48 11.82
C ALA A 206 15.29 -3.47 13.23
N VAL A 207 15.00 -2.29 13.79
CA VAL A 207 14.66 -2.13 15.22
C VAL A 207 13.17 -1.90 15.45
N LYS A 208 12.52 -1.11 14.58
CA LYS A 208 11.14 -0.64 14.79
C LYS A 208 10.09 -1.48 14.11
N MET A 209 10.39 -2.10 12.97
CA MET A 209 9.41 -2.93 12.25
C MET A 209 9.25 -4.33 12.91
N ASN A 210 8.89 -4.35 14.17
CA ASN A 210 8.68 -5.58 14.94
C ASN A 210 7.19 -5.85 15.14
N PRO A 211 6.61 -6.89 14.50
CA PRO A 211 5.18 -7.22 14.62
C PRO A 211 4.79 -7.71 16.03
N ALA A 212 5.72 -8.19 16.83
CA ALA A 212 5.46 -8.61 18.21
C ALA A 212 5.01 -7.45 19.14
N ARG A 213 5.12 -6.20 18.67
CA ARG A 213 4.63 -5.02 19.42
C ARG A 213 3.13 -4.77 19.23
N PHE A 214 2.47 -5.45 18.30
CA PHE A 214 1.01 -5.33 18.20
C PHE A 214 0.35 -6.01 19.39
N THR A 215 -0.58 -5.29 19.99
CA THR A 215 -1.41 -5.73 21.10
C THR A 215 -2.89 -5.61 20.74
N VAL A 216 -3.72 -6.40 21.39
CA VAL A 216 -5.17 -6.39 21.20
C VAL A 216 -5.83 -6.24 22.56
N ASP A 217 -6.65 -5.22 22.71
CA ASP A 217 -7.58 -5.13 23.82
C ASP A 217 -8.73 -6.14 23.63
N ALA A 218 -8.66 -7.23 24.37
CA ALA A 218 -9.63 -8.33 24.27
C ALA A 218 -11.05 -7.94 24.70
N SER A 219 -11.18 -6.90 25.55
CA SER A 219 -12.48 -6.39 26.02
C SER A 219 -13.20 -5.59 24.94
N ARG A 220 -12.46 -4.89 24.08
CA ARG A 220 -12.97 -4.10 22.96
C ARG A 220 -13.12 -4.91 21.67
N CYS A 221 -12.28 -5.93 21.48
CA CYS A 221 -12.20 -6.69 20.23
C CYS A 221 -13.49 -7.48 19.97
N THR A 222 -14.21 -7.12 18.93
CA THR A 222 -15.42 -7.83 18.47
C THR A 222 -15.13 -9.10 17.67
N ARG A 223 -13.87 -9.43 17.43
CA ARG A 223 -13.42 -10.60 16.66
C ARG A 223 -13.95 -10.66 15.22
N CYS A 224 -14.31 -9.52 14.65
CA CYS A 224 -14.88 -9.42 13.30
C CYS A 224 -13.92 -9.88 12.18
N GLY A 225 -12.61 -10.06 12.47
CA GLY A 225 -11.62 -10.51 11.51
C GLY A 225 -11.21 -9.50 10.44
N LEU A 226 -11.70 -8.25 10.51
CA LEU A 226 -11.40 -7.24 9.49
C LEU A 226 -9.89 -6.96 9.38
N CYS A 227 -9.16 -6.95 10.51
CA CYS A 227 -7.70 -6.78 10.53
C CYS A 227 -6.97 -7.87 9.73
N ALA A 228 -7.42 -9.13 9.81
CA ALA A 228 -6.83 -10.24 9.07
C ALA A 228 -7.17 -10.17 7.57
N ARG A 229 -8.45 -9.96 7.23
CA ARG A 229 -8.89 -9.84 5.83
C ARG A 229 -8.31 -8.65 5.11
N SER A 230 -8.09 -7.55 5.81
CA SER A 230 -7.53 -6.32 5.21
C SER A 230 -6.00 -6.32 5.14
N CYS A 231 -5.31 -7.27 5.77
CA CYS A 231 -3.86 -7.29 5.81
C CYS A 231 -3.25 -7.50 4.40
N PRO A 232 -2.51 -6.51 3.84
CA PRO A 232 -1.98 -6.62 2.49
C PRO A 232 -0.84 -7.66 2.36
N MET A 233 -0.45 -8.28 3.47
CA MET A 233 0.57 -9.33 3.53
C MET A 233 0.01 -10.68 3.99
N MET A 234 -1.31 -10.82 4.21
CA MET A 234 -1.93 -12.00 4.82
C MET A 234 -1.20 -12.48 6.09
N ASN A 235 -0.68 -11.52 6.85
CA ASN A 235 0.24 -11.76 7.98
C ASN A 235 -0.47 -11.79 9.34
N ILE A 236 -1.81 -11.82 9.36
CA ILE A 236 -2.61 -11.84 10.58
C ILE A 236 -3.49 -13.07 10.56
N THR A 237 -3.30 -13.94 11.55
CA THR A 237 -4.14 -15.11 11.79
C THR A 237 -5.06 -14.86 12.97
N LEU A 238 -6.23 -15.51 12.98
CA LEU A 238 -7.14 -15.53 14.12
C LEU A 238 -6.93 -16.84 14.85
N ALA A 239 -6.26 -16.81 15.99
CA ALA A 239 -5.95 -17.99 16.81
C ALA A 239 -6.61 -17.88 18.19
N PRO A 240 -6.85 -19.01 18.86
CA PRO A 240 -7.20 -19.02 20.27
C PRO A 240 -6.10 -18.28 21.07
N PRO A 241 -6.42 -17.63 22.20
CA PRO A 241 -5.40 -17.07 23.06
C PRO A 241 -4.44 -18.16 23.51
N SER A 242 -3.15 -17.87 23.52
CA SER A 242 -2.08 -18.81 23.87
C SER A 242 -2.18 -19.38 25.30
N SER A 243 -3.03 -18.81 26.14
CA SER A 243 -3.32 -19.23 27.52
C SER A 243 -4.61 -20.07 27.66
N ALA A 244 -5.30 -20.41 26.55
CA ALA A 244 -6.43 -21.33 26.66
C ALA A 244 -5.89 -22.73 27.00
N PRO A 245 -6.27 -23.33 28.14
CA PRO A 245 -5.88 -24.72 28.45
C PRO A 245 -6.40 -25.62 27.31
N ALA A 246 -5.57 -26.55 26.86
CA ALA A 246 -5.99 -27.56 25.92
C ALA A 246 -7.28 -28.19 26.47
N ALA A 247 -8.40 -28.05 25.75
CA ALA A 247 -9.67 -28.59 26.18
C ALA A 247 -9.50 -30.09 26.37
N GLY A 248 -9.47 -30.54 27.62
CA GLY A 248 -9.43 -31.93 27.97
C GLY A 248 -10.62 -32.65 27.35
N VAL A 249 -10.35 -33.72 26.64
CA VAL A 249 -11.30 -34.60 25.95
C VAL A 249 -12.05 -35.40 26.98
N TRP A 250 -12.92 -34.85 27.79
CA TRP A 250 -13.94 -35.63 28.57
C TRP A 250 -14.86 -34.66 29.34
N GLY A 251 -16.04 -34.48 28.81
CA GLY A 251 -17.14 -33.77 29.51
C GLY A 251 -18.03 -33.01 28.51
N GLY A 252 -19.27 -33.51 28.30
CA GLY A 252 -20.24 -33.03 27.31
C GLY A 252 -20.86 -31.66 27.63
N GLY A 253 -20.03 -30.62 27.58
CA GLY A 253 -20.44 -29.23 27.47
C GLY A 253 -20.01 -28.72 26.11
N PHE A 254 -20.88 -28.00 25.39
CA PHE A 254 -20.50 -27.28 24.19
C PHE A 254 -19.24 -26.45 24.50
N PRO A 255 -18.14 -26.55 23.71
CA PRO A 255 -16.96 -25.78 23.99
C PRO A 255 -17.36 -24.30 23.96
N ALA A 256 -17.10 -23.60 25.05
CA ALA A 256 -17.21 -22.16 25.09
C ALA A 256 -16.51 -21.61 23.84
N ALA A 257 -17.17 -20.77 23.06
CA ALA A 257 -16.69 -20.31 21.76
C ALA A 257 -15.25 -19.87 21.91
N VAL A 258 -14.32 -20.64 21.32
CA VAL A 258 -12.88 -20.38 21.42
C VAL A 258 -12.64 -18.99 20.86
N THR A 259 -12.33 -18.05 21.74
CA THR A 259 -12.23 -16.62 21.40
C THR A 259 -10.99 -16.37 20.61
N LYS A 260 -11.11 -16.39 19.28
CA LYS A 260 -10.00 -16.16 18.35
C LYS A 260 -9.57 -14.69 18.37
N THR A 261 -8.35 -14.41 18.76
CA THR A 261 -7.76 -13.06 18.71
C THR A 261 -6.76 -12.94 17.55
N PRO A 262 -6.59 -11.75 16.96
CA PRO A 262 -5.59 -11.56 15.90
C PRO A 262 -4.18 -11.72 16.43
N GLN A 263 -3.35 -12.44 15.69
CA GLN A 263 -1.92 -12.65 15.93
C GLN A 263 -1.14 -12.28 14.67
N TRP A 264 -0.03 -11.55 14.84
CA TRP A 264 0.79 -11.07 13.73
C TRP A 264 1.99 -12.00 13.49
N GLY A 265 2.14 -12.44 12.26
CA GLY A 265 3.32 -13.17 11.79
C GLY A 265 4.50 -12.23 11.46
N PRO A 266 5.64 -12.81 11.01
CA PRO A 266 6.89 -12.07 10.79
C PRO A 266 6.92 -11.20 9.53
N ALA A 267 5.98 -11.38 8.59
CA ALA A 267 5.97 -10.66 7.31
C ALA A 267 5.30 -9.27 7.39
N CYS A 268 5.20 -8.67 8.58
CA CYS A 268 4.59 -7.37 8.76
C CYS A 268 5.42 -6.26 8.12
N THR A 269 4.76 -5.32 7.44
CA THR A 269 5.37 -4.16 6.78
C THR A 269 5.17 -2.87 7.54
N LEU A 270 4.55 -2.95 8.71
CA LEU A 270 4.15 -1.82 9.54
C LEU A 270 3.32 -0.77 8.76
N CYS A 271 2.45 -1.22 7.85
CA CYS A 271 1.55 -0.34 7.12
C CYS A 271 0.40 0.21 7.99
N LEU A 272 0.23 -0.33 9.19
CA LEU A 272 -0.78 0.05 10.18
C LEU A 272 -2.24 -0.07 9.70
N ARG A 273 -2.49 -0.74 8.57
CA ARG A 273 -3.84 -0.92 8.06
C ARG A 273 -4.75 -1.59 9.08
N CYS A 274 -4.28 -2.63 9.77
CA CYS A 274 -5.03 -3.32 10.81
C CYS A 274 -5.42 -2.41 11.97
N TYR A 275 -4.55 -1.49 12.37
CA TYR A 275 -4.82 -0.46 13.38
C TYR A 275 -5.90 0.49 12.87
N HIS A 276 -5.73 1.08 11.68
CA HIS A 276 -6.62 2.07 11.13
C HIS A 276 -8.00 1.53 10.74
N THR A 277 -8.10 0.24 10.38
CA THR A 277 -9.37 -0.38 9.99
C THR A 277 -10.14 -1.02 11.13
N CYS A 278 -9.60 -1.08 12.34
CA CYS A 278 -10.30 -1.67 13.48
C CYS A 278 -11.49 -0.79 13.88
N PRO A 279 -12.75 -1.26 13.74
CA PRO A 279 -13.94 -0.41 13.96
C PRO A 279 -14.13 0.00 15.40
N VAL A 280 -13.56 -0.75 16.35
CA VAL A 280 -13.66 -0.52 17.78
C VAL A 280 -12.32 -0.09 18.40
N HIS A 281 -11.32 0.22 17.56
CA HIS A 281 -9.99 0.67 17.99
C HIS A 281 -9.37 -0.23 19.08
N ALA A 282 -9.44 -1.56 18.86
CA ALA A 282 -8.94 -2.56 19.80
C ALA A 282 -7.47 -2.98 19.53
N ILE A 283 -6.83 -2.42 18.52
CA ILE A 283 -5.47 -2.79 18.10
C ILE A 283 -4.53 -1.63 18.37
N ASP A 284 -3.45 -1.91 19.08
CA ASP A 284 -2.36 -0.96 19.34
C ASP A 284 -1.01 -1.54 18.90
N TRP A 285 -0.03 -0.67 18.67
CA TRP A 285 1.36 -1.02 18.46
C TRP A 285 2.19 -0.57 19.69
N GLY A 286 2.02 -1.30 20.78
CA GLY A 286 2.52 -0.96 22.10
C GLY A 286 1.99 0.39 22.57
N ALA A 287 2.66 0.99 23.56
CA ALA A 287 2.27 2.29 24.10
C ALA A 287 2.36 3.47 23.09
N ALA A 288 3.01 3.25 21.94
CA ALA A 288 3.22 4.32 20.97
C ALA A 288 1.93 4.77 20.26
N THR A 289 0.92 3.91 20.16
CA THR A 289 -0.35 4.20 19.49
C THR A 289 -1.52 4.40 20.46
N ALA A 290 -1.31 4.16 21.75
CA ALA A 290 -2.33 4.40 22.76
C ALA A 290 -2.85 5.84 22.68
N ALA A 291 -4.14 6.01 22.60
CA ALA A 291 -4.84 7.31 22.48
C ALA A 291 -4.55 8.12 21.21
N LYS A 292 -4.00 7.51 20.14
CA LYS A 292 -3.84 8.19 18.85
C LYS A 292 -5.02 7.95 17.91
N GLY A 293 -5.16 8.86 16.93
CA GLY A 293 -6.22 8.83 15.95
C GLY A 293 -6.12 7.65 14.97
N GLN A 294 -7.23 7.31 14.36
CA GLN A 294 -7.30 6.42 13.20
C GLN A 294 -7.63 7.25 11.97
N TRP A 295 -7.04 6.88 10.84
CA TRP A 295 -7.34 7.47 9.55
C TRP A 295 -7.57 6.38 8.51
N ARG A 296 -8.69 6.47 7.83
CA ARG A 296 -9.03 5.55 6.74
C ARG A 296 -9.76 6.33 5.66
N LEU A 297 -9.30 6.20 4.42
CA LEU A 297 -10.11 6.59 3.28
C LEU A 297 -11.00 5.41 2.88
N GLU A 298 -12.28 5.65 2.76
CA GLU A 298 -13.21 4.76 2.08
C GLU A 298 -12.96 4.91 0.58
N VAL A 299 -12.50 3.85 -0.06
CA VAL A 299 -12.05 3.85 -1.45
C VAL A 299 -12.86 2.84 -2.26
#